data_119113d1e59230681568c1128b083e4d
#
_entry.id   119113d1e59230681568c1128b083e4d
#
_cell.length_a   1.000
_cell.length_b   1.000
_cell.length_c   1.000
_cell.angle_alpha   90.00
_cell.angle_beta   90.00
_cell.angle_gamma   90.00
#
_symmetry.space_group_name_H-M   'P 1'
#
loop_
_entity.id
_entity.type
_entity.pdbx_description
1 polymer ?
#
loop_
_entity_poly.entity_id
_entity_poly.type
_entity_poly.pdbx_seq_one_letter_code
_entity_poly.pdbx_strand_id
1 'polypeptide(L)'
;TPMQIPRGHNVWAAEAIKKEVSIPVFATGSITQPDFAEEILASGKADFISMGRPLLADPYWAKKAMEGHPEDISPCIRCNEGCLDRGNHIGKSINCTMNPTLGFEDALAIHPAEKPGKIAVVGGGPAGLKAADTAALRGHEVTLFEKRCLGGYLHEASFPEFKADIRDAMKYLITQVEKHGVKVVKKEAVLEDLEKFDGVIIAAGSVPAGLPVPGADRENVTLAVDALKEDGIRPTGNIVVVGGGLIGTETAVQFSLESANHVTIVEMLPEIMRGCSDCDHIVYQDMIRKNHIAVYTSARVLAVEEEGVAAEIGGCRRLIPADHVFLAT
;
A
#
# COMPACT_ATOMS: atom_id res chain seq x y z
N THR A 1 -8.52 11.79 5.54
CA THR A 1 -9.05 10.42 5.66
C THR A 1 -8.09 9.43 5.04
N PRO A 2 -7.93 8.23 5.61
CA PRO A 2 -7.13 7.16 5.06
C PRO A 2 -7.79 6.50 3.85
N MET A 3 -7.06 5.59 3.17
CA MET A 3 -7.49 4.99 1.91
C MET A 3 -8.72 4.08 2.03
N GLN A 4 -8.99 3.53 3.20
CA GLN A 4 -10.15 2.68 3.49
C GLN A 4 -11.49 3.45 3.47
N ILE A 5 -11.46 4.77 3.51
CA ILE A 5 -12.65 5.63 3.44
C ILE A 5 -12.83 6.10 1.98
N PRO A 6 -14.03 6.07 1.40
CA PRO A 6 -14.27 6.51 0.03
C PRO A 6 -13.75 7.91 -0.26
N ARG A 7 -13.26 8.14 -1.48
CA ARG A 7 -12.90 9.49 -1.96
C ARG A 7 -14.15 10.37 -2.00
N GLY A 8 -13.98 11.67 -1.80
CA GLY A 8 -15.10 12.61 -1.84
C GLY A 8 -16.10 12.49 -0.69
N HIS A 9 -15.73 11.82 0.39
CA HIS A 9 -16.64 11.52 1.52
C HIS A 9 -17.32 12.75 2.15
N ASN A 10 -16.80 13.97 1.91
CA ASN A 10 -17.39 15.24 2.38
C ASN A 10 -18.09 16.04 1.26
N VAL A 11 -18.10 15.56 0.01
CA VAL A 11 -18.66 16.32 -1.13
C VAL A 11 -20.16 16.57 -0.94
N TRP A 12 -20.89 15.62 -0.37
CA TRP A 12 -22.30 15.78 -0.05
C TRP A 12 -22.58 16.97 0.88
N ALA A 13 -21.68 17.25 1.82
CA ALA A 13 -21.82 18.38 2.74
C ALA A 13 -21.58 19.71 2.01
N ALA A 14 -20.57 19.77 1.12
CA ALA A 14 -20.35 20.94 0.27
C ALA A 14 -21.57 21.21 -0.63
N GLU A 15 -22.12 20.16 -1.25
CA GLU A 15 -23.34 20.27 -2.07
C GLU A 15 -24.56 20.77 -1.27
N ALA A 16 -24.76 20.26 -0.06
CA ALA A 16 -25.84 20.70 0.81
C ALA A 16 -25.68 22.19 1.19
N ILE A 17 -24.48 22.61 1.59
CA ILE A 17 -24.21 24.02 1.93
C ILE A 17 -24.40 24.90 0.71
N LYS A 18 -23.94 24.49 -0.48
CA LYS A 18 -24.05 25.30 -1.71
C LYS A 18 -25.51 25.62 -2.07
N LYS A 19 -26.45 24.76 -1.73
CA LYS A 19 -27.89 24.99 -1.95
C LYS A 19 -28.48 26.12 -1.04
N GLU A 20 -27.85 26.39 0.10
CA GLU A 20 -28.34 27.32 1.12
C GLU A 20 -27.60 28.66 1.12
N VAL A 21 -26.45 28.78 0.40
CA VAL A 21 -25.63 30.00 0.44
C VAL A 21 -25.39 30.57 -0.96
N SER A 22 -25.16 31.90 -1.04
CA SER A 22 -24.81 32.60 -2.28
C SER A 22 -23.29 32.86 -2.43
N ILE A 23 -22.51 32.55 -1.42
CA ILE A 23 -21.04 32.66 -1.46
C ILE A 23 -20.39 31.40 -2.07
N PRO A 24 -19.19 31.54 -2.61
CA PRO A 24 -18.46 30.39 -3.15
C PRO A 24 -18.21 29.30 -2.11
N VAL A 25 -18.41 28.03 -2.51
CA VAL A 25 -18.23 26.83 -1.67
C VAL A 25 -17.09 25.98 -2.21
N PHE A 26 -16.20 25.57 -1.31
CA PHE A 26 -15.11 24.67 -1.58
C PHE A 26 -15.47 23.24 -1.17
N ALA A 27 -15.33 22.29 -2.10
CA ALA A 27 -15.37 20.86 -1.76
C ALA A 27 -14.00 20.36 -1.31
N THR A 28 -13.99 19.55 -0.27
CA THR A 28 -12.81 18.85 0.25
C THR A 28 -13.16 17.40 0.58
N GLY A 29 -12.17 16.55 0.77
CA GLY A 29 -12.40 15.16 1.21
C GLY A 29 -11.75 14.11 0.32
N SER A 30 -10.43 14.05 0.33
CA SER A 30 -9.68 13.06 -0.46
C SER A 30 -9.97 13.10 -1.97
N ILE A 31 -10.06 14.29 -2.52
CA ILE A 31 -10.13 14.54 -3.96
C ILE A 31 -8.70 14.50 -4.48
N THR A 32 -8.33 13.41 -5.15
CA THR A 32 -6.93 13.12 -5.54
C THR A 32 -6.72 13.03 -7.05
N GLN A 33 -7.79 12.90 -7.82
CA GLN A 33 -7.76 12.70 -9.26
C GLN A 33 -8.42 13.88 -10.00
N PRO A 34 -7.84 14.34 -11.13
CA PRO A 34 -8.40 15.46 -11.91
C PRO A 34 -9.82 15.22 -12.39
N ASP A 35 -10.11 14.04 -12.96
CA ASP A 35 -11.43 13.71 -13.48
C ASP A 35 -12.52 13.77 -12.39
N PHE A 36 -12.20 13.28 -11.18
CA PHE A 36 -13.12 13.36 -10.05
C PHE A 36 -13.31 14.80 -9.56
N ALA A 37 -12.26 15.62 -9.57
CA ALA A 37 -12.36 17.04 -9.24
C ALA A 37 -13.26 17.76 -10.25
N GLU A 38 -13.09 17.49 -11.55
CA GLU A 38 -13.91 18.07 -12.62
C GLU A 38 -15.38 17.63 -12.53
N GLU A 39 -15.65 16.34 -12.23
CA GLU A 39 -17.00 15.83 -12.03
C GLU A 39 -17.75 16.60 -10.93
N ILE A 40 -17.08 16.90 -9.81
CA ILE A 40 -17.67 17.66 -8.69
C ILE A 40 -18.04 19.07 -9.14
N LEU A 41 -17.16 19.76 -9.88
CA LEU A 41 -17.38 21.12 -10.36
C LEU A 41 -18.46 21.14 -11.46
N ALA A 42 -18.36 20.28 -12.46
CA ALA A 42 -19.31 20.22 -13.58
C ALA A 42 -20.73 19.85 -13.13
N SER A 43 -20.85 19.02 -12.07
CA SER A 43 -22.17 18.71 -11.48
C SER A 43 -22.74 19.81 -10.56
N GLY A 44 -22.01 20.91 -10.37
CA GLY A 44 -22.45 22.04 -9.55
C GLY A 44 -22.48 21.79 -8.05
N LYS A 45 -21.79 20.76 -7.57
CA LYS A 45 -21.75 20.42 -6.14
C LYS A 45 -20.88 21.36 -5.32
N ALA A 46 -19.94 22.04 -5.97
CA ALA A 46 -19.08 23.07 -5.36
C ALA A 46 -18.61 24.06 -6.43
N ASP A 47 -18.05 25.21 -6.02
CA ASP A 47 -17.43 26.18 -6.93
C ASP A 47 -15.94 25.94 -7.09
N PHE A 48 -15.31 25.39 -6.05
CA PHE A 48 -13.86 25.15 -6.00
C PHE A 48 -13.55 23.81 -5.32
N ILE A 49 -12.36 23.30 -5.61
CA ILE A 49 -11.80 22.12 -4.95
C ILE A 49 -10.66 22.55 -4.02
N SER A 50 -10.69 22.08 -2.77
CA SER A 50 -9.61 22.28 -1.81
C SER A 50 -8.81 20.98 -1.64
N MET A 51 -7.50 21.07 -1.90
CA MET A 51 -6.58 19.95 -1.80
C MET A 51 -5.41 20.27 -0.86
N GLY A 52 -5.08 19.35 0.03
CA GLY A 52 -3.89 19.42 0.87
C GLY A 52 -2.87 18.34 0.45
N ARG A 53 -3.09 17.11 0.89
CA ARG A 53 -2.17 15.99 0.68
C ARG A 53 -1.85 15.66 -0.79
N PRO A 54 -2.77 15.80 -1.78
CA PRO A 54 -2.42 15.67 -3.18
C PRO A 54 -1.30 16.61 -3.62
N LEU A 55 -1.29 17.85 -3.09
CA LEU A 55 -0.24 18.84 -3.38
C LEU A 55 1.07 18.58 -2.62
N LEU A 56 1.03 17.80 -1.52
CA LEU A 56 2.25 17.29 -0.89
C LEU A 56 2.88 16.15 -1.71
N ALA A 57 2.04 15.30 -2.30
CA ALA A 57 2.48 14.21 -3.17
C ALA A 57 2.99 14.73 -4.52
N ASP A 58 2.34 15.75 -5.07
CA ASP A 58 2.74 16.43 -6.30
C ASP A 58 2.43 17.93 -6.25
N PRO A 59 3.44 18.79 -6.04
CA PRO A 59 3.23 20.23 -6.00
C PRO A 59 2.79 20.82 -7.36
N TYR A 60 3.00 20.09 -8.45
CA TYR A 60 2.61 20.49 -9.81
C TYR A 60 1.29 19.85 -10.27
N TRP A 61 0.51 19.27 -9.37
CA TRP A 61 -0.74 18.57 -9.66
C TRP A 61 -1.67 19.39 -10.58
N ALA A 62 -1.97 20.63 -10.20
CA ALA A 62 -2.87 21.49 -10.96
C ALA A 62 -2.32 21.84 -12.35
N LYS A 63 -1.00 22.11 -12.44
CA LYS A 63 -0.33 22.38 -13.71
C LYS A 63 -0.43 21.17 -14.66
N LYS A 64 -0.07 19.98 -14.19
CA LYS A 64 -0.13 18.74 -14.97
C LYS A 64 -1.55 18.41 -15.42
N ALA A 65 -2.55 18.62 -14.54
CA ALA A 65 -3.97 18.46 -14.90
C ALA A 65 -4.38 19.44 -16.01
N MET A 66 -4.01 20.72 -15.92
CA MET A 66 -4.30 21.74 -16.95
C MET A 66 -3.62 21.44 -18.29
N GLU A 67 -2.42 20.87 -18.25
CA GLU A 67 -1.65 20.51 -19.46
C GLU A 67 -2.14 19.21 -20.10
N GLY A 68 -3.11 18.50 -19.47
CA GLY A 68 -3.67 17.26 -19.98
C GLY A 68 -2.78 16.04 -19.75
N HIS A 69 -1.91 16.07 -18.72
CA HIS A 69 -0.99 15.00 -18.35
C HIS A 69 -1.29 14.40 -16.97
N PRO A 70 -2.50 13.87 -16.74
CA PRO A 70 -2.87 13.28 -15.43
C PRO A 70 -2.01 12.07 -15.06
N GLU A 71 -1.46 11.36 -16.06
CA GLU A 71 -0.56 10.21 -15.86
C GLU A 71 0.79 10.59 -15.22
N ASP A 72 1.16 11.86 -15.29
CA ASP A 72 2.38 12.40 -14.68
C ASP A 72 2.19 12.89 -13.25
N ILE A 73 0.96 12.92 -12.77
CA ILE A 73 0.66 13.32 -11.40
C ILE A 73 1.06 12.19 -10.44
N SER A 74 2.00 12.48 -9.53
CA SER A 74 2.33 11.58 -8.43
C SER A 74 1.13 11.49 -7.48
N PRO A 75 0.47 10.30 -7.35
CA PRO A 75 -0.78 10.22 -6.62
C PRO A 75 -0.59 10.25 -5.11
N CYS A 76 -1.46 10.95 -4.38
CA CYS A 76 -1.59 10.76 -2.95
C CYS A 76 -2.34 9.46 -2.66
N ILE A 77 -1.66 8.47 -2.08
CA ILE A 77 -2.25 7.17 -1.71
C ILE A 77 -2.97 7.18 -0.37
N ARG A 78 -3.13 8.31 0.25
CA ARG A 78 -3.85 8.50 1.52
C ARG A 78 -3.35 7.64 2.69
N CYS A 79 -2.07 7.25 2.69
CA CYS A 79 -1.45 6.45 3.75
C CYS A 79 -1.35 7.17 5.09
N ASN A 80 -1.40 8.50 5.08
CA ASN A 80 -1.29 9.37 6.25
C ASN A 80 0.04 9.31 7.04
N GLU A 81 0.90 8.35 6.79
CA GLU A 81 2.11 8.07 7.57
C GLU A 81 3.08 9.26 7.65
N GLY A 82 3.56 9.71 6.49
CA GLY A 82 4.60 10.75 6.43
C GLY A 82 4.07 12.16 6.68
N CYS A 83 2.81 12.42 6.37
CA CYS A 83 2.22 13.76 6.50
C CYS A 83 1.47 13.93 7.83
N LEU A 84 0.41 13.16 8.10
CA LEU A 84 -0.40 13.34 9.29
C LEU A 84 0.23 12.70 10.53
N ASP A 85 0.60 11.44 10.45
CA ASP A 85 1.11 10.71 11.61
C ASP A 85 2.46 11.29 12.07
N ARG A 86 3.42 11.36 11.14
CA ARG A 86 4.74 11.92 11.45
C ARG A 86 4.68 13.39 11.94
N GLY A 87 3.83 14.22 11.32
CA GLY A 87 3.69 15.62 11.69
C GLY A 87 2.93 15.84 13.00
N ASN A 88 1.74 15.25 13.12
CA ASN A 88 0.83 15.53 14.23
C ASN A 88 1.09 14.67 15.47
N HIS A 89 1.43 13.37 15.30
CA HIS A 89 1.58 12.44 16.40
C HIS A 89 3.04 12.30 16.84
N ILE A 90 3.99 12.27 15.90
CA ILE A 90 5.42 12.15 16.24
C ILE A 90 6.09 13.51 16.43
N GLY A 91 5.49 14.61 15.96
CA GLY A 91 6.03 15.98 16.08
C GLY A 91 7.31 16.21 15.27
N LYS A 92 7.51 15.51 14.17
CA LYS A 92 8.65 15.66 13.24
C LYS A 92 8.22 16.36 11.97
N SER A 93 9.18 16.89 11.21
CA SER A 93 8.93 17.42 9.86
C SER A 93 8.22 16.40 9.01
N ILE A 94 7.19 16.84 8.28
CA ILE A 94 6.43 15.96 7.38
C ILE A 94 7.30 15.46 6.23
N ASN A 95 6.96 14.29 5.74
CA ASN A 95 7.46 13.75 4.46
C ASN A 95 6.30 13.08 3.71
N CYS A 96 6.56 12.52 2.54
CA CYS A 96 5.54 11.85 1.76
C CYS A 96 6.09 10.57 1.14
N THR A 97 5.34 9.47 1.25
CA THR A 97 5.68 8.18 0.65
C THR A 97 5.86 8.27 -0.87
N MET A 98 5.04 9.11 -1.53
CA MET A 98 5.08 9.28 -2.99
C MET A 98 6.00 10.41 -3.47
N ASN A 99 6.34 11.36 -2.59
CA ASN A 99 7.23 12.48 -2.86
C ASN A 99 8.41 12.51 -1.90
N PRO A 100 9.52 11.84 -2.23
CA PRO A 100 10.69 11.79 -1.35
C PRO A 100 11.38 13.13 -1.16
N THR A 101 11.11 14.13 -2.02
CA THR A 101 11.74 15.44 -1.94
C THR A 101 11.01 16.39 -1.00
N LEU A 102 9.79 16.06 -0.55
CA LEU A 102 8.99 16.94 0.33
C LEU A 102 9.75 17.34 1.60
N GLY A 103 10.00 18.64 1.74
CA GLY A 103 10.79 19.23 2.84
C GLY A 103 12.31 19.12 2.67
N PHE A 104 12.76 18.59 1.54
CA PHE A 104 14.18 18.44 1.17
C PHE A 104 14.40 18.77 -0.32
N GLU A 105 13.59 19.66 -0.87
CA GLU A 105 13.50 19.93 -2.31
C GLU A 105 14.85 20.29 -2.91
N ASP A 106 15.64 21.14 -2.23
CA ASP A 106 16.98 21.55 -2.71
C ASP A 106 18.00 20.40 -2.57
N ALA A 107 17.97 19.70 -1.43
CA ALA A 107 18.97 18.66 -1.14
C ALA A 107 18.76 17.38 -1.98
N LEU A 108 17.53 17.09 -2.36
CA LEU A 108 17.14 15.91 -3.13
C LEU A 108 16.70 16.27 -4.57
N ALA A 109 17.02 17.47 -5.03
CA ALA A 109 16.78 17.86 -6.42
C ALA A 109 17.50 16.89 -7.38
N ILE A 110 16.78 16.47 -8.42
CA ILE A 110 17.36 15.59 -9.44
C ILE A 110 18.19 16.43 -10.40
N HIS A 111 19.49 16.23 -10.38
CA HIS A 111 20.43 16.88 -11.31
C HIS A 111 20.99 15.87 -12.31
N PRO A 112 21.29 16.29 -13.55
CA PRO A 112 22.00 15.46 -14.51
C PRO A 112 23.29 14.91 -13.90
N ALA A 113 23.63 13.66 -14.20
CA ALA A 113 24.87 13.05 -13.78
C ALA A 113 26.05 13.71 -14.51
N GLU A 114 27.14 14.00 -13.82
CA GLU A 114 28.37 14.52 -14.44
C GLU A 114 28.93 13.55 -15.48
N LYS A 115 28.79 12.26 -15.23
CA LYS A 115 29.20 11.18 -16.13
C LYS A 115 28.05 10.18 -16.24
N PRO A 116 27.16 10.32 -17.25
CA PRO A 116 26.18 9.29 -17.57
C PRO A 116 26.85 7.95 -17.82
N GLY A 117 26.24 6.88 -17.32
CA GLY A 117 26.76 5.51 -17.44
C GLY A 117 25.62 4.51 -17.57
N LYS A 118 25.97 3.23 -17.66
CA LYS A 118 25.02 2.14 -17.73
C LYS A 118 24.70 1.63 -16.33
N ILE A 119 23.44 1.72 -15.92
CA ILE A 119 22.99 1.32 -14.60
C ILE A 119 22.05 0.13 -14.71
N ALA A 120 22.36 -0.94 -13.95
CA ALA A 120 21.43 -2.03 -13.74
C ALA A 120 20.62 -1.82 -12.47
N VAL A 121 19.31 -2.07 -12.53
CA VAL A 121 18.43 -2.12 -11.34
C VAL A 121 17.89 -3.54 -11.26
N VAL A 122 18.08 -4.20 -10.12
CA VAL A 122 17.61 -5.57 -9.87
C VAL A 122 16.40 -5.55 -8.96
N GLY A 123 15.24 -5.90 -9.51
CA GLY A 123 13.93 -5.88 -8.88
C GLY A 123 13.06 -4.71 -9.33
N GLY A 124 11.86 -5.03 -9.82
CA GLY A 124 10.87 -4.08 -10.35
C GLY A 124 9.75 -3.73 -9.36
N GLY A 125 10.00 -3.88 -8.07
CA GLY A 125 9.12 -3.37 -7.01
C GLY A 125 9.20 -1.83 -6.88
N PRO A 126 8.48 -1.20 -5.93
CA PRO A 126 8.41 0.26 -5.81
C PRO A 126 9.78 0.91 -5.66
N ALA A 127 10.69 0.31 -4.91
CA ALA A 127 12.06 0.83 -4.73
C ALA A 127 12.85 0.79 -6.04
N GLY A 128 12.79 -0.32 -6.77
CA GLY A 128 13.49 -0.46 -8.05
C GLY A 128 12.90 0.42 -9.14
N LEU A 129 11.58 0.53 -9.23
CA LEU A 129 10.91 1.44 -10.16
C LEU A 129 11.34 2.89 -9.91
N LYS A 130 11.32 3.34 -8.63
CA LYS A 130 11.74 4.70 -8.30
C LYS A 130 13.23 4.94 -8.54
N ALA A 131 14.08 3.96 -8.25
CA ALA A 131 15.52 4.04 -8.51
C ALA A 131 15.81 4.12 -10.02
N ALA A 132 15.13 3.29 -10.83
CA ALA A 132 15.29 3.28 -12.28
C ALA A 132 14.83 4.59 -12.91
N ASP A 133 13.66 5.09 -12.52
CA ASP A 133 13.13 6.39 -12.92
C ASP A 133 14.12 7.53 -12.59
N THR A 134 14.60 7.59 -11.35
CA THR A 134 15.53 8.62 -10.90
C THR A 134 16.87 8.55 -11.66
N ALA A 135 17.41 7.37 -11.91
CA ALA A 135 18.64 7.19 -12.67
C ALA A 135 18.46 7.62 -14.14
N ALA A 136 17.32 7.30 -14.76
CA ALA A 136 17.00 7.72 -16.12
C ALA A 136 16.86 9.25 -16.23
N LEU A 137 16.15 9.88 -15.28
CA LEU A 137 16.05 11.36 -15.19
C LEU A 137 17.41 12.05 -15.02
N ARG A 138 18.39 11.37 -14.45
CA ARG A 138 19.77 11.86 -14.35
C ARG A 138 20.60 11.64 -15.60
N GLY A 139 20.01 11.01 -16.64
CA GLY A 139 20.65 10.80 -17.95
C GLY A 139 21.43 9.50 -18.07
N HIS A 140 21.30 8.54 -17.15
CA HIS A 140 21.90 7.24 -17.28
C HIS A 140 21.13 6.33 -18.26
N GLU A 141 21.82 5.39 -18.91
CA GLU A 141 21.22 4.28 -19.63
C GLU A 141 20.83 3.20 -18.62
N VAL A 142 19.52 3.03 -18.38
CA VAL A 142 19.03 2.17 -17.30
C VAL A 142 18.43 0.88 -17.86
N THR A 143 18.85 -0.27 -17.27
CA THR A 143 18.21 -1.56 -17.48
C THR A 143 17.69 -2.10 -16.16
N LEU A 144 16.38 -2.34 -16.10
CA LEU A 144 15.70 -2.91 -14.94
C LEU A 144 15.40 -4.39 -15.19
N PHE A 145 15.87 -5.25 -14.30
CA PHE A 145 15.61 -6.69 -14.32
C PHE A 145 14.48 -7.03 -13.34
N GLU A 146 13.43 -7.68 -13.83
CA GLU A 146 12.31 -8.15 -12.99
C GLU A 146 11.87 -9.55 -13.42
N LYS A 147 11.80 -10.47 -12.48
CA LYS A 147 11.45 -11.88 -12.76
C LYS A 147 9.94 -12.13 -12.85
N ARG A 148 9.13 -11.31 -12.17
CA ARG A 148 7.66 -11.40 -12.18
C ARG A 148 7.08 -10.34 -13.13
N CYS A 149 6.29 -9.45 -12.58
CA CYS A 149 5.74 -8.26 -13.23
C CYS A 149 6.22 -7.01 -12.47
N LEU A 150 6.27 -5.88 -13.16
CA LEU A 150 6.57 -4.60 -12.52
C LEU A 150 5.53 -4.30 -11.45
N GLY A 151 5.97 -3.70 -10.35
CA GLY A 151 5.13 -3.41 -9.18
C GLY A 151 5.50 -4.24 -7.95
N GLY A 152 6.08 -5.44 -8.13
CA GLY A 152 6.45 -6.31 -7.00
C GLY A 152 5.25 -6.60 -6.10
N TYR A 153 5.42 -6.47 -4.79
CA TYR A 153 4.33 -6.70 -3.81
C TYR A 153 3.26 -5.61 -3.76
N LEU A 154 3.33 -4.56 -4.59
CA LEU A 154 2.20 -3.63 -4.73
C LEU A 154 0.95 -4.30 -5.30
N HIS A 155 1.09 -5.39 -6.07
CA HIS A 155 -0.03 -6.19 -6.55
C HIS A 155 -0.80 -6.79 -5.38
N GLU A 156 -0.13 -7.53 -4.51
CA GLU A 156 -0.72 -8.15 -3.34
C GLU A 156 -1.24 -7.09 -2.33
N ALA A 157 -0.48 -6.03 -2.11
CA ALA A 157 -0.88 -4.94 -1.21
C ALA A 157 -2.11 -4.17 -1.69
N SER A 158 -2.34 -4.10 -3.00
CA SER A 158 -3.49 -3.41 -3.60
C SER A 158 -4.67 -4.33 -3.93
N PHE A 159 -4.56 -5.61 -3.63
CA PHE A 159 -5.62 -6.59 -3.88
C PHE A 159 -6.92 -6.22 -3.16
N PRO A 160 -6.91 -5.89 -1.85
CA PRO A 160 -8.12 -5.44 -1.18
C PRO A 160 -8.65 -4.14 -1.80
N GLU A 161 -9.97 -4.08 -2.10
CA GLU A 161 -10.57 -2.91 -2.74
C GLU A 161 -10.45 -1.64 -1.89
N PHE A 162 -10.46 -1.79 -0.56
CA PHE A 162 -10.24 -0.67 0.36
C PHE A 162 -8.79 -0.13 0.33
N LYS A 163 -7.90 -0.74 -0.47
CA LYS A 163 -6.52 -0.31 -0.74
C LYS A 163 -6.27 0.05 -2.21
N ALA A 164 -7.30 0.32 -2.97
CA ALA A 164 -7.22 0.63 -4.41
C ALA A 164 -6.26 1.79 -4.74
N ASP A 165 -6.02 2.73 -3.83
CA ASP A 165 -5.08 3.84 -4.04
C ASP A 165 -3.64 3.36 -4.30
N ILE A 166 -3.27 2.18 -3.82
CA ILE A 166 -1.95 1.58 -4.10
C ILE A 166 -1.83 1.19 -5.59
N ARG A 167 -2.94 0.85 -6.25
CA ARG A 167 -2.95 0.59 -7.71
C ARG A 167 -2.58 1.84 -8.50
N ASP A 168 -3.04 3.03 -8.05
CA ASP A 168 -2.68 4.30 -8.67
C ASP A 168 -1.18 4.58 -8.53
N ALA A 169 -0.60 4.32 -7.34
CA ALA A 169 0.84 4.44 -7.12
C ALA A 169 1.64 3.49 -8.02
N MET A 170 1.22 2.23 -8.11
CA MET A 170 1.87 1.24 -8.96
C MET A 170 1.82 1.64 -10.43
N LYS A 171 0.64 2.04 -10.93
CA LYS A 171 0.45 2.52 -12.29
C LYS A 171 1.35 3.72 -12.59
N TYR A 172 1.38 4.72 -11.70
CA TYR A 172 2.23 5.88 -11.84
C TYR A 172 3.72 5.49 -11.95
N LEU A 173 4.24 4.69 -11.03
CA LEU A 173 5.65 4.27 -11.03
C LEU A 173 6.04 3.53 -12.32
N ILE A 174 5.18 2.64 -12.82
CA ILE A 174 5.40 1.91 -14.07
C ILE A 174 5.40 2.89 -15.25
N THR A 175 4.40 3.78 -15.33
CA THR A 175 4.31 4.79 -16.38
C THR A 175 5.55 5.68 -16.45
N GLN A 176 6.10 6.12 -15.30
CA GLN A 176 7.30 6.95 -15.28
C GLN A 176 8.53 6.20 -15.82
N VAL A 177 8.71 4.95 -15.44
CA VAL A 177 9.80 4.10 -15.94
C VAL A 177 9.72 3.90 -17.45
N GLU A 178 8.53 3.65 -18.00
CA GLU A 178 8.31 3.51 -19.44
C GLU A 178 8.55 4.83 -20.17
N LYS A 179 8.02 5.93 -19.66
CA LYS A 179 8.13 7.27 -20.22
C LYS A 179 9.58 7.76 -20.30
N HIS A 180 10.39 7.42 -19.31
CA HIS A 180 11.81 7.82 -19.27
C HIS A 180 12.75 6.81 -19.94
N GLY A 181 12.20 5.86 -20.71
CA GLY A 181 12.97 4.98 -21.60
C GLY A 181 13.81 3.95 -20.88
N VAL A 182 13.43 3.53 -19.66
CA VAL A 182 14.10 2.46 -18.95
C VAL A 182 13.86 1.13 -19.68
N LYS A 183 14.94 0.41 -19.98
CA LYS A 183 14.85 -0.91 -20.60
C LYS A 183 14.46 -1.94 -19.54
N VAL A 184 13.28 -2.53 -19.67
CA VAL A 184 12.82 -3.63 -18.80
C VAL A 184 13.22 -4.98 -19.39
N VAL A 185 13.85 -5.83 -18.58
CA VAL A 185 14.23 -7.21 -18.94
C VAL A 185 13.52 -8.16 -17.99
N LYS A 186 12.58 -8.95 -18.54
CA LYS A 186 11.78 -9.91 -17.77
C LYS A 186 12.57 -11.19 -17.49
N LYS A 187 13.46 -11.14 -16.50
CA LYS A 187 14.22 -12.30 -15.99
C LYS A 187 14.76 -12.01 -14.58
N GLU A 188 15.09 -13.07 -13.86
CA GLU A 188 15.93 -12.96 -12.67
C GLU A 188 17.38 -12.66 -13.10
N ALA A 189 17.95 -11.57 -12.57
CA ALA A 189 19.32 -11.18 -12.89
C ALA A 189 20.30 -12.14 -12.20
N VAL A 190 21.33 -12.55 -12.94
CA VAL A 190 22.48 -13.27 -12.43
C VAL A 190 23.73 -12.39 -12.54
N LEU A 191 24.83 -12.76 -11.86
CA LEU A 191 26.05 -11.93 -11.82
C LEU A 191 26.58 -11.59 -13.20
N GLU A 192 26.57 -12.54 -14.12
CA GLU A 192 27.05 -12.38 -15.50
C GLU A 192 26.25 -11.33 -16.29
N ASP A 193 24.98 -11.12 -15.96
CA ASP A 193 24.17 -10.04 -16.57
C ASP A 193 24.66 -8.67 -16.16
N LEU A 194 25.21 -8.54 -14.96
CA LEU A 194 25.54 -7.29 -14.30
C LEU A 194 26.96 -6.77 -14.60
N GLU A 195 27.86 -7.62 -15.05
CA GLU A 195 29.28 -7.29 -15.29
C GLU A 195 29.52 -6.15 -16.29
N LYS A 196 28.57 -5.92 -17.19
CA LYS A 196 28.66 -4.88 -18.25
C LYS A 196 28.14 -3.48 -17.83
N PHE A 197 27.67 -3.35 -16.59
CA PHE A 197 27.13 -2.10 -16.08
C PHE A 197 28.16 -1.33 -15.23
N ASP A 198 28.12 -0.01 -15.29
CA ASP A 198 28.99 0.85 -14.51
C ASP A 198 28.54 0.91 -13.03
N GLY A 199 27.26 0.64 -12.77
CA GLY A 199 26.69 0.59 -11.42
C GLY A 199 25.48 -0.33 -11.34
N VAL A 200 25.29 -0.91 -10.17
CA VAL A 200 24.16 -1.83 -9.89
C VAL A 200 23.41 -1.37 -8.64
N ILE A 201 22.09 -1.27 -8.76
CA ILE A 201 21.19 -0.98 -7.64
C ILE A 201 20.40 -2.26 -7.33
N ILE A 202 20.55 -2.78 -6.12
CA ILE A 202 19.82 -3.96 -5.66
C ILE A 202 18.54 -3.52 -4.94
N ALA A 203 17.39 -3.87 -5.53
CA ALA A 203 16.05 -3.60 -5.01
C ALA A 203 15.18 -4.88 -5.06
N ALA A 204 15.79 -6.02 -4.74
CA ALA A 204 15.19 -7.36 -4.89
C ALA A 204 14.06 -7.67 -3.90
N GLY A 205 13.78 -6.76 -2.95
CA GLY A 205 12.70 -6.90 -1.98
C GLY A 205 13.03 -7.90 -0.87
N SER A 206 11.98 -8.51 -0.34
CA SER A 206 12.06 -9.51 0.73
C SER A 206 11.18 -10.71 0.40
N VAL A 207 11.36 -11.79 1.14
CA VAL A 207 10.49 -12.96 1.10
C VAL A 207 9.80 -13.11 2.46
N PRO A 208 8.55 -13.58 2.49
CA PRO A 208 7.87 -13.85 3.75
C PRO A 208 8.63 -14.87 4.59
N ALA A 209 8.71 -14.65 5.89
CA ALA A 209 9.20 -15.64 6.83
C ALA A 209 8.07 -16.65 7.13
N GLY A 210 8.42 -17.93 7.18
CA GLY A 210 7.50 -18.95 7.66
C GLY A 210 7.42 -18.97 9.19
N LEU A 211 6.35 -19.56 9.73
CA LEU A 211 6.23 -19.78 11.17
C LEU A 211 6.83 -21.16 11.51
N PRO A 212 7.88 -21.23 12.36
CA PRO A 212 8.54 -22.51 12.68
C PRO A 212 7.78 -23.25 13.80
N VAL A 213 6.53 -23.67 13.53
CA VAL A 213 5.72 -24.49 14.44
C VAL A 213 5.29 -25.78 13.74
N PRO A 214 5.04 -26.87 14.48
CA PRO A 214 4.50 -28.11 13.91
C PRO A 214 3.22 -27.83 13.12
N GLY A 215 3.11 -28.42 11.92
CA GLY A 215 1.95 -28.30 11.04
C GLY A 215 1.84 -27.02 10.24
N ALA A 216 2.85 -26.14 10.27
CA ALA A 216 2.88 -24.93 9.42
C ALA A 216 3.02 -25.25 7.92
N ASP A 217 3.33 -26.50 7.57
CA ASP A 217 3.46 -27.04 6.23
C ASP A 217 2.23 -27.81 5.73
N ARG A 218 1.10 -27.79 6.48
CA ARG A 218 -0.14 -28.47 6.09
C ARG A 218 -0.77 -27.83 4.86
N GLU A 219 -1.55 -28.60 4.10
CA GLU A 219 -2.20 -28.15 2.85
C GLU A 219 -3.15 -26.97 3.04
N ASN A 220 -3.76 -26.85 4.24
CA ASN A 220 -4.66 -25.74 4.56
C ASN A 220 -3.95 -24.52 5.15
N VAL A 221 -2.62 -24.50 5.15
CA VAL A 221 -1.78 -23.35 5.59
C VAL A 221 -1.22 -22.62 4.40
N THR A 222 -1.42 -21.32 4.32
CA THR A 222 -0.97 -20.46 3.22
C THR A 222 -0.31 -19.19 3.77
N LEU A 223 0.71 -18.67 3.10
CA LEU A 223 1.21 -17.33 3.43
C LEU A 223 0.16 -16.27 3.07
N ALA A 224 -0.05 -15.29 3.94
CA ALA A 224 -1.04 -14.24 3.71
C ALA A 224 -0.82 -13.49 2.38
N VAL A 225 0.43 -13.22 2.02
CA VAL A 225 0.77 -12.57 0.75
C VAL A 225 0.42 -13.41 -0.48
N ASP A 226 0.45 -14.74 -0.38
CA ASP A 226 0.06 -15.62 -1.49
C ASP A 226 -1.46 -15.69 -1.66
N ALA A 227 -2.20 -15.54 -0.57
CA ALA A 227 -3.65 -15.47 -0.60
C ALA A 227 -4.19 -14.15 -1.18
N LEU A 228 -3.43 -13.07 -1.05
CA LEU A 228 -3.78 -11.75 -1.61
C LEU A 228 -3.39 -11.58 -3.09
N LYS A 229 -3.04 -12.63 -3.79
CA LYS A 229 -2.86 -12.64 -5.25
C LYS A 229 -4.21 -12.69 -5.96
N GLU A 230 -4.24 -12.23 -7.21
CA GLU A 230 -5.44 -12.29 -8.05
C GLU A 230 -5.95 -13.72 -8.24
N ASP A 231 -5.01 -14.67 -8.41
CA ASP A 231 -5.24 -16.12 -8.52
C ASP A 231 -5.12 -16.84 -7.16
N GLY A 232 -5.06 -16.10 -6.04
CA GLY A 232 -4.96 -16.65 -4.70
C GLY A 232 -6.21 -17.41 -4.26
N ILE A 233 -6.06 -18.23 -3.21
CA ILE A 233 -7.20 -19.00 -2.69
C ILE A 233 -8.29 -18.07 -2.13
N ARG A 234 -9.56 -18.50 -2.28
CA ARG A 234 -10.73 -17.84 -1.70
C ARG A 234 -11.33 -18.78 -0.66
N PRO A 235 -10.86 -18.65 0.60
CA PRO A 235 -11.28 -19.56 1.66
C PRO A 235 -12.73 -19.36 2.06
N THR A 236 -13.34 -20.41 2.59
CA THR A 236 -14.67 -20.37 3.21
C THR A 236 -14.65 -21.10 4.55
N GLY A 237 -15.51 -20.69 5.48
CA GLY A 237 -15.62 -21.33 6.80
C GLY A 237 -14.84 -20.59 7.89
N ASN A 238 -14.18 -21.35 8.77
CA ASN A 238 -13.38 -20.81 9.86
C ASN A 238 -11.96 -20.49 9.37
N ILE A 239 -11.60 -19.23 9.45
CA ILE A 239 -10.29 -18.73 8.99
C ILE A 239 -9.51 -18.22 10.19
N VAL A 240 -8.29 -18.71 10.34
CA VAL A 240 -7.36 -18.16 11.34
C VAL A 240 -6.21 -17.47 10.63
N VAL A 241 -5.99 -16.18 10.96
CA VAL A 241 -4.83 -15.42 10.54
C VAL A 241 -3.84 -15.33 11.70
N VAL A 242 -2.66 -15.89 11.52
CA VAL A 242 -1.57 -15.87 12.48
C VAL A 242 -0.66 -14.71 12.23
N GLY A 243 -0.62 -13.76 13.16
CA GLY A 243 0.04 -12.47 13.08
C GLY A 243 -0.99 -11.35 12.88
N GLY A 244 -1.03 -10.41 13.83
CA GLY A 244 -1.92 -9.25 13.86
C GLY A 244 -1.24 -7.94 13.45
N GLY A 245 -0.13 -8.01 12.71
CA GLY A 245 0.45 -6.85 12.05
C GLY A 245 -0.47 -6.27 10.98
N LEU A 246 -0.01 -5.28 10.21
CA LEU A 246 -0.83 -4.64 9.18
C LEU A 246 -1.28 -5.66 8.12
N ILE A 247 -0.36 -6.49 7.60
CA ILE A 247 -0.67 -7.52 6.58
C ILE A 247 -1.74 -8.50 7.09
N GLY A 248 -1.57 -9.02 8.31
CA GLY A 248 -2.52 -9.98 8.86
C GLY A 248 -3.89 -9.37 9.13
N THR A 249 -3.93 -8.14 9.63
CA THR A 249 -5.19 -7.41 9.83
C THR A 249 -5.91 -7.14 8.51
N GLU A 250 -5.18 -6.70 7.47
CA GLU A 250 -5.72 -6.48 6.13
C GLU A 250 -6.25 -7.77 5.50
N THR A 251 -5.50 -8.86 5.64
CA THR A 251 -5.91 -10.19 5.19
C THR A 251 -7.20 -10.65 5.88
N ALA A 252 -7.26 -10.50 7.21
CA ALA A 252 -8.44 -10.86 7.98
C ALA A 252 -9.68 -10.03 7.58
N VAL A 253 -9.51 -8.73 7.40
CA VAL A 253 -10.59 -7.84 6.93
C VAL A 253 -11.03 -8.25 5.52
N GLN A 254 -10.09 -8.49 4.60
CA GLN A 254 -10.41 -8.90 3.23
C GLN A 254 -11.28 -10.16 3.23
N PHE A 255 -10.88 -11.21 3.91
CA PHE A 255 -11.64 -12.46 3.94
C PHE A 255 -12.97 -12.35 4.69
N SER A 256 -13.08 -11.44 5.65
CA SER A 256 -14.37 -11.18 6.32
C SER A 256 -15.39 -10.49 5.39
N LEU A 257 -14.93 -9.82 4.34
CA LEU A 257 -15.78 -9.13 3.36
C LEU A 257 -16.20 -10.04 2.18
N GLU A 258 -15.44 -11.11 1.90
CA GLU A 258 -15.65 -11.94 0.69
C GLU A 258 -16.81 -12.92 0.80
N SER A 259 -17.13 -13.41 2.00
CA SER A 259 -18.20 -14.39 2.21
C SER A 259 -18.60 -14.48 3.70
N ALA A 260 -19.53 -15.37 4.04
CA ALA A 260 -19.92 -15.65 5.44
C ALA A 260 -18.82 -16.39 6.21
N ASN A 261 -17.61 -15.84 6.24
CA ASN A 261 -16.46 -16.40 6.93
C ASN A 261 -16.44 -16.02 8.42
N HIS A 262 -15.99 -16.94 9.25
CA HIS A 262 -15.65 -16.68 10.63
C HIS A 262 -14.16 -16.46 10.77
N VAL A 263 -13.74 -15.20 10.83
CA VAL A 263 -12.32 -14.84 10.83
C VAL A 263 -11.82 -14.57 12.24
N THR A 264 -10.66 -15.13 12.55
CA THR A 264 -9.97 -14.95 13.84
C THR A 264 -8.52 -14.53 13.61
N ILE A 265 -8.08 -13.47 14.28
CA ILE A 265 -6.68 -13.04 14.33
C ILE A 265 -6.05 -13.59 15.62
N VAL A 266 -4.87 -14.22 15.51
CA VAL A 266 -4.05 -14.67 16.64
C VAL A 266 -2.74 -13.92 16.63
N GLU A 267 -2.51 -13.08 17.64
CA GLU A 267 -1.35 -12.21 17.76
C GLU A 267 -0.60 -12.49 19.08
N MET A 268 0.72 -12.70 18.98
CA MET A 268 1.56 -12.97 20.15
C MET A 268 1.83 -11.72 21.01
N LEU A 269 1.79 -10.53 20.41
CA LEU A 269 1.94 -9.26 21.12
C LEU A 269 0.63 -8.87 21.82
N PRO A 270 0.69 -7.93 22.78
CA PRO A 270 -0.49 -7.49 23.53
C PRO A 270 -1.46 -6.63 22.68
N GLU A 271 -1.05 -6.20 21.48
CA GLU A 271 -1.86 -5.38 20.58
C GLU A 271 -1.61 -5.77 19.12
N ILE A 272 -2.62 -5.58 18.28
CA ILE A 272 -2.51 -5.72 16.82
C ILE A 272 -2.08 -4.39 16.19
N MET A 273 -1.63 -4.44 14.93
CA MET A 273 -1.25 -3.26 14.10
C MET A 273 -0.21 -2.35 14.76
N ARG A 274 0.68 -2.90 15.56
CA ARG A 274 1.72 -2.13 16.23
C ARG A 274 2.58 -1.37 15.22
N GLY A 275 2.71 -0.06 15.44
CA GLY A 275 3.50 0.84 14.57
C GLY A 275 2.76 1.34 13.32
N CYS A 276 1.48 1.03 13.15
CA CYS A 276 0.64 1.65 12.13
C CYS A 276 0.28 3.09 12.52
N SER A 277 -0.16 3.89 11.53
CA SER A 277 -0.66 5.23 11.81
C SER A 277 -1.93 5.17 12.66
N ASP A 278 -2.13 6.15 13.53
CA ASP A 278 -3.34 6.23 14.37
C ASP A 278 -4.62 6.31 13.52
N CYS A 279 -4.53 6.96 12.35
CA CYS A 279 -5.66 7.06 11.43
C CYS A 279 -6.09 5.68 10.89
N ASP A 280 -5.11 4.85 10.52
CA ASP A 280 -5.37 3.49 10.01
C ASP A 280 -5.84 2.58 11.15
N HIS A 281 -5.21 2.70 12.33
CA HIS A 281 -5.59 1.92 13.49
C HIS A 281 -7.09 2.08 13.86
N ILE A 282 -7.58 3.32 13.88
CA ILE A 282 -9.00 3.61 14.17
C ILE A 282 -9.91 2.96 13.13
N VAL A 283 -9.58 3.07 11.86
CA VAL A 283 -10.42 2.54 10.78
C VAL A 283 -10.42 1.01 10.77
N TYR A 284 -9.25 0.37 10.93
CA TYR A 284 -9.19 -1.09 10.98
C TYR A 284 -9.88 -1.65 12.23
N GLN A 285 -9.79 -1.01 13.39
CA GLN A 285 -10.56 -1.41 14.56
C GLN A 285 -12.07 -1.36 14.31
N ASP A 286 -12.57 -0.33 13.61
CA ASP A 286 -13.97 -0.23 13.22
C ASP A 286 -14.37 -1.34 12.23
N MET A 287 -13.51 -1.64 11.25
CA MET A 287 -13.73 -2.75 10.29
C MET A 287 -13.74 -4.10 10.99
N ILE A 288 -12.82 -4.38 11.90
CA ILE A 288 -12.77 -5.61 12.72
C ILE A 288 -14.07 -5.77 13.50
N ARG A 289 -14.51 -4.71 14.16
CA ARG A 289 -15.75 -4.72 14.94
C ARG A 289 -16.99 -4.96 14.08
N LYS A 290 -17.12 -4.25 12.96
CA LYS A 290 -18.26 -4.35 12.04
C LYS A 290 -18.37 -5.71 11.36
N ASN A 291 -17.24 -6.34 11.10
CA ASN A 291 -17.19 -7.65 10.46
C ASN A 291 -17.05 -8.81 11.47
N HIS A 292 -17.22 -8.53 12.76
CA HIS A 292 -17.20 -9.54 13.83
C HIS A 292 -15.94 -10.42 13.83
N ILE A 293 -14.78 -9.85 13.46
CA ILE A 293 -13.50 -10.56 13.47
C ILE A 293 -13.09 -10.78 14.93
N ALA A 294 -12.86 -12.02 15.32
CA ALA A 294 -12.34 -12.36 16.64
C ALA A 294 -10.85 -12.04 16.72
N VAL A 295 -10.37 -11.47 17.85
CA VAL A 295 -8.97 -11.13 18.04
C VAL A 295 -8.47 -11.70 19.37
N TYR A 296 -7.44 -12.52 19.30
CA TYR A 296 -6.70 -13.00 20.46
C TYR A 296 -5.31 -12.38 20.45
N THR A 297 -5.04 -11.46 21.38
CA THR A 297 -3.72 -10.89 21.64
C THR A 297 -3.03 -11.59 22.79
N SER A 298 -1.73 -11.41 22.97
CA SER A 298 -0.89 -12.17 23.91
C SER A 298 -1.12 -13.69 23.76
N ALA A 299 -1.31 -14.13 22.51
CA ALA A 299 -1.67 -15.48 22.14
C ALA A 299 -0.56 -16.07 21.26
N ARG A 300 0.21 -17.00 21.81
CA ARG A 300 1.33 -17.63 21.10
C ARG A 300 0.89 -18.90 20.41
N VAL A 301 0.99 -18.96 19.08
CA VAL A 301 0.72 -20.19 18.33
C VAL A 301 1.76 -21.25 18.68
N LEU A 302 1.28 -22.46 18.97
CA LEU A 302 2.09 -23.62 19.35
C LEU A 302 2.20 -24.64 18.22
N ALA A 303 1.10 -24.85 17.47
CA ALA A 303 1.02 -25.79 16.36
C ALA A 303 -0.21 -25.48 15.48
N VAL A 304 -0.18 -25.92 14.23
CA VAL A 304 -1.37 -26.06 13.39
C VAL A 304 -1.76 -27.54 13.36
N GLU A 305 -2.97 -27.84 13.82
CA GLU A 305 -3.50 -29.19 13.94
C GLU A 305 -4.58 -29.44 12.88
N GLU A 306 -5.12 -30.65 12.83
CA GLU A 306 -6.14 -31.00 11.83
C GLU A 306 -7.43 -30.18 12.02
N GLU A 307 -7.81 -29.92 13.26
CA GLU A 307 -9.05 -29.20 13.59
C GLU A 307 -8.87 -27.68 13.78
N GLY A 308 -7.63 -27.16 13.67
CA GLY A 308 -7.38 -25.74 13.83
C GLY A 308 -6.00 -25.37 14.37
N VAL A 309 -5.92 -24.19 14.97
CA VAL A 309 -4.69 -23.62 15.51
C VAL A 309 -4.64 -23.76 17.02
N ALA A 310 -3.65 -24.50 17.53
CA ALA A 310 -3.37 -24.59 18.95
C ALA A 310 -2.55 -23.36 19.39
N ALA A 311 -3.05 -22.58 20.32
CA ALA A 311 -2.38 -21.40 20.86
C ALA A 311 -2.38 -21.42 22.40
N GLU A 312 -1.34 -20.80 22.99
CA GLU A 312 -1.28 -20.50 24.42
C GLU A 312 -1.90 -19.11 24.64
N ILE A 313 -3.00 -19.07 25.38
CA ILE A 313 -3.76 -17.86 25.69
C ILE A 313 -3.99 -17.80 27.19
N GLY A 314 -3.43 -16.79 27.85
CA GLY A 314 -3.53 -16.64 29.32
C GLY A 314 -2.91 -17.81 30.07
N GLY A 315 -1.83 -18.41 29.56
CA GLY A 315 -1.12 -19.55 30.15
C GLY A 315 -1.82 -20.91 29.93
N CYS A 316 -2.93 -20.95 29.20
CA CYS A 316 -3.65 -22.16 28.87
C CYS A 316 -3.58 -22.46 27.38
N ARG A 317 -3.38 -23.75 27.04
CA ARG A 317 -3.48 -24.18 25.64
C ARG A 317 -4.96 -24.21 25.24
N ARG A 318 -5.25 -23.54 24.11
CA ARG A 318 -6.58 -23.53 23.48
C ARG A 318 -6.46 -23.94 22.02
N LEU A 319 -7.46 -24.66 21.51
CA LEU A 319 -7.62 -24.95 20.09
C LEU A 319 -8.63 -23.94 19.50
N ILE A 320 -8.22 -23.23 18.46
CA ILE A 320 -9.07 -22.31 17.71
C ILE A 320 -9.42 -23.03 16.41
N PRO A 321 -10.70 -23.36 16.17
CA PRO A 321 -11.12 -24.07 14.96
C PRO A 321 -10.71 -23.32 13.70
N ALA A 322 -10.17 -24.01 12.69
CA ALA A 322 -9.78 -23.42 11.42
C ALA A 322 -9.88 -24.42 10.27
N ASP A 323 -10.62 -24.05 9.25
CA ASP A 323 -10.62 -24.73 7.95
C ASP A 323 -9.42 -24.27 7.11
N HIS A 324 -9.02 -22.98 7.25
CA HIS A 324 -7.87 -22.37 6.61
C HIS A 324 -7.03 -21.52 7.58
N VAL A 325 -5.72 -21.58 7.43
CA VAL A 325 -4.77 -20.82 8.25
C VAL A 325 -3.88 -19.96 7.35
N PHE A 326 -3.81 -18.65 7.64
CA PHE A 326 -2.96 -17.72 6.91
C PHE A 326 -1.83 -17.21 7.81
N LEU A 327 -0.59 -17.37 7.36
CA LEU A 327 0.58 -16.90 8.08
C LEU A 327 0.96 -15.49 7.62
N ALA A 328 0.95 -14.55 8.54
CA ALA A 328 1.28 -13.13 8.34
C ALA A 328 2.37 -12.66 9.33
N THR A 329 3.37 -13.52 9.55
CA THR A 329 4.45 -13.35 10.54
C THR A 329 5.75 -12.82 9.92
#